data_dd284e00bebd3fae155a127e1665255e
#
_entry.id   dd284e00bebd3fae155a127e1665255e
#
_cell.length_a   1.000
_cell.length_b   1.000
_cell.length_c   1.000
_cell.angle_alpha   90.00
_cell.angle_beta   90.00
_cell.angle_gamma   90.00
#
_symmetry.space_group_name_H-M   'P 1'
#
loop_
_entity.id
_entity.type
_entity.pdbx_description
1 polymer ?
#
loop_
_entity_poly.entity_id
_entity_poly.type
_entity_poly.pdbx_seq_one_letter_code
_entity_poly.pdbx_strand_id
1 'polypeptide(L)'
;MRKYIFIIITLLSLNASAASVIRQAKESLKKKQNLEQTAKNLLAEASKESTSRSDRVECYVLAAECSQKLYEAQNLKLYLKQKYDTAAFYSNILETFRRLEIADSIEEWPDEKGRVRMANRRRSHDILMPFRSNLLNGGKWYFRKVQMKEAFAYLDEYVSNGSHPIFDRDKLLQTDTLMPSAAYLAVVAANASQNPEGVIRNANLAKKAGQKNHLVQEYLAKAYFQKNDTAHWLASLYDGLRDYTSHGYFFSHLIDYYLDAQDTKRALEIADSAISVADTMPLFWYGRSLVLLKQGRDREAIDACDSCLLYAPDHVDALYNKGIASLNLAVIYTEQACTDLTNPQCRRDQEIIRSLYNLAKLPMERVRALEPNNSGRWAPPLYRIYLHLNMGKEFDEIDSILHTQ
;
A
#
# COMPACT_ATOMS: atom_id res chain seq x y z
N MET A 1 -23.43 65.80 -30.60
CA MET A 1 -23.46 64.39 -31.09
C MET A 1 -22.03 63.87 -31.08
N ARG A 2 -21.66 63.13 -30.02
CA ARG A 2 -20.34 62.46 -29.89
C ARG A 2 -20.49 61.02 -30.39
N LYS A 3 -19.81 60.73 -31.50
CA LYS A 3 -19.72 59.37 -32.06
C LYS A 3 -18.77 58.60 -31.23
N TYR A 4 -19.29 57.54 -30.54
CA TYR A 4 -18.49 56.51 -29.87
C TYR A 4 -17.98 55.56 -30.96
N ILE A 5 -16.67 55.60 -31.21
CA ILE A 5 -15.97 54.62 -32.01
C ILE A 5 -15.73 53.39 -31.05
N PHE A 6 -16.52 52.34 -31.18
CA PHE A 6 -16.23 51.06 -30.59
C PHE A 6 -15.07 50.41 -31.36
N ILE A 7 -13.87 50.46 -30.78
CA ILE A 7 -12.77 49.62 -31.23
C ILE A 7 -13.07 48.21 -30.78
N ILE A 8 -13.63 47.41 -31.67
CA ILE A 8 -13.69 45.94 -31.51
C ILE A 8 -12.26 45.48 -31.75
N ILE A 9 -11.51 45.27 -30.65
CA ILE A 9 -10.29 44.47 -30.66
C ILE A 9 -10.77 43.02 -30.83
N THR A 10 -10.98 42.59 -32.05
CA THR A 10 -11.03 41.19 -32.39
C THR A 10 -9.66 40.61 -32.03
N LEU A 11 -9.60 39.93 -30.91
CA LEU A 11 -8.57 38.93 -30.64
C LEU A 11 -8.67 37.91 -31.77
N LEU A 12 -7.98 38.17 -32.87
CA LEU A 12 -7.56 37.15 -33.80
C LEU A 12 -6.62 36.22 -33.04
N SER A 13 -7.19 35.21 -32.38
CA SER A 13 -6.45 34.01 -32.07
C SER A 13 -5.96 33.50 -33.42
N LEU A 14 -4.72 33.82 -33.74
CA LEU A 14 -3.98 33.16 -34.81
C LEU A 14 -3.99 31.66 -34.47
N ASN A 15 -4.97 30.93 -34.97
CA ASN A 15 -4.93 29.50 -35.06
C ASN A 15 -3.77 29.18 -36.02
N ALA A 16 -2.54 29.19 -35.46
CA ALA A 16 -1.39 28.73 -36.20
C ALA A 16 -1.72 27.31 -36.64
N SER A 17 -1.68 27.01 -37.93
CA SER A 17 -1.85 25.63 -38.39
C SER A 17 -0.74 24.77 -37.81
N ALA A 18 -1.01 23.49 -37.60
CA ALA A 18 -0.01 22.50 -37.10
C ALA A 18 1.31 22.64 -37.90
N ALA A 19 1.24 22.79 -39.21
CA ALA A 19 2.40 23.01 -40.09
C ALA A 19 3.23 24.25 -39.72
N SER A 20 2.59 25.34 -39.25
CA SER A 20 3.29 26.57 -38.81
C SER A 20 4.04 26.32 -37.49
N VAL A 21 3.40 25.68 -36.52
CA VAL A 21 4.02 25.32 -35.22
C VAL A 21 5.20 24.36 -35.42
N ILE A 22 5.04 23.37 -36.24
CA ILE A 22 6.09 22.39 -36.59
C ILE A 22 7.29 23.08 -37.27
N ARG A 23 7.03 23.99 -38.24
CA ARG A 23 8.10 24.73 -38.88
C ARG A 23 8.88 25.62 -37.90
N GLN A 24 8.18 26.38 -37.03
CA GLN A 24 8.83 27.17 -35.98
C GLN A 24 9.66 26.33 -35.02
N ALA A 25 9.16 25.14 -34.67
CA ALA A 25 9.88 24.20 -33.79
C ALA A 25 11.19 23.75 -34.44
N LYS A 26 11.19 23.38 -35.72
CA LYS A 26 12.39 23.00 -36.47
C LYS A 26 13.44 24.13 -36.51
N GLU A 27 13.00 25.38 -36.64
CA GLU A 27 13.90 26.55 -36.58
C GLU A 27 14.48 26.74 -35.18
N SER A 28 13.68 26.62 -34.13
CA SER A 28 14.13 26.72 -32.73
C SER A 28 15.13 25.62 -32.37
N LEU A 29 14.88 24.38 -32.81
CA LEU A 29 15.81 23.27 -32.66
C LEU A 29 17.15 23.51 -33.36
N LYS A 30 17.11 24.02 -34.58
CA LYS A 30 18.33 24.36 -35.33
C LYS A 30 19.15 25.45 -34.64
N LYS A 31 18.49 26.48 -34.09
CA LYS A 31 19.12 27.57 -33.35
C LYS A 31 19.44 27.23 -31.88
N LYS A 32 18.94 26.09 -31.35
CA LYS A 32 19.00 25.70 -29.95
C LYS A 32 18.48 26.77 -28.97
N GLN A 33 17.40 27.46 -29.34
CA GLN A 33 16.85 28.57 -28.58
C GLN A 33 15.37 28.30 -28.20
N ASN A 34 14.97 28.74 -27.01
CA ASN A 34 13.58 28.66 -26.52
C ASN A 34 13.00 27.23 -26.52
N LEU A 35 13.83 26.20 -26.31
CA LEU A 35 13.43 24.78 -26.47
C LEU A 35 12.30 24.37 -25.53
N GLU A 36 12.30 24.87 -24.29
CA GLU A 36 11.22 24.55 -23.32
C GLU A 36 9.85 25.11 -23.82
N GLN A 37 9.82 26.36 -24.26
CA GLN A 37 8.59 26.96 -24.78
C GLN A 37 8.17 26.29 -26.10
N THR A 38 9.13 25.94 -26.93
CA THR A 38 8.89 25.23 -28.19
C THR A 38 8.24 23.88 -27.94
N ALA A 39 8.74 23.11 -26.98
CA ALA A 39 8.14 21.84 -26.58
C ALA A 39 6.70 22.02 -26.06
N LYS A 40 6.45 23.03 -25.22
CA LYS A 40 5.09 23.35 -24.75
C LYS A 40 4.13 23.67 -25.88
N ASN A 41 4.56 24.46 -26.85
CA ASN A 41 3.73 24.84 -28.01
C ASN A 41 3.41 23.60 -28.88
N LEU A 42 4.39 22.73 -29.10
CA LEU A 42 4.19 21.45 -29.82
C LEU A 42 3.19 20.52 -29.11
N LEU A 43 3.29 20.38 -27.81
CA LEU A 43 2.37 19.54 -27.03
C LEU A 43 0.95 20.15 -27.01
N ALA A 44 0.83 21.46 -26.90
CA ALA A 44 -0.45 22.15 -27.00
C ALA A 44 -1.09 21.97 -28.39
N GLU A 45 -0.29 21.96 -29.47
CA GLU A 45 -0.78 21.66 -30.82
C GLU A 45 -1.21 20.18 -30.94
N ALA A 46 -0.38 19.25 -30.44
CA ALA A 46 -0.68 17.81 -30.47
C ALA A 46 -1.98 17.45 -29.72
N SER A 47 -2.38 18.22 -28.72
CA SER A 47 -3.61 18.00 -27.94
C SER A 47 -4.90 18.43 -28.63
N LYS A 48 -4.82 19.22 -29.74
CA LYS A 48 -6.01 19.68 -30.46
C LYS A 48 -6.66 18.53 -31.23
N GLU A 49 -7.98 18.44 -31.20
CA GLU A 49 -8.72 17.43 -31.95
C GLU A 49 -8.50 17.57 -33.47
N SER A 50 -8.35 18.79 -33.95
CA SER A 50 -8.13 19.11 -35.34
C SER A 50 -6.77 18.74 -35.91
N THR A 51 -5.80 18.38 -35.04
CA THR A 51 -4.44 18.02 -35.47
C THR A 51 -4.44 16.62 -36.06
N SER A 52 -3.94 16.50 -37.30
CA SER A 52 -3.85 15.21 -37.97
C SER A 52 -2.99 14.21 -37.21
N ARG A 53 -3.22 12.90 -37.40
CA ARG A 53 -2.40 11.85 -36.82
C ARG A 53 -0.90 12.06 -37.11
N SER A 54 -0.57 12.36 -38.36
CA SER A 54 0.82 12.60 -38.79
C SER A 54 1.45 13.80 -38.08
N ASP A 55 0.74 14.94 -38.04
CA ASP A 55 1.24 16.15 -37.39
C ASP A 55 1.36 15.97 -35.87
N ARG A 56 0.44 15.18 -35.27
CA ARG A 56 0.49 14.85 -33.84
C ARG A 56 1.74 14.04 -33.50
N VAL A 57 2.04 13.00 -34.29
CA VAL A 57 3.30 12.23 -34.15
C VAL A 57 4.51 13.15 -34.27
N GLU A 58 4.55 14.00 -35.32
CA GLU A 58 5.67 14.92 -35.55
C GLU A 58 5.84 15.92 -34.39
N CYS A 59 4.74 16.44 -33.83
CA CYS A 59 4.78 17.29 -32.64
C CYS A 59 5.42 16.60 -31.45
N TYR A 60 5.05 15.36 -31.15
CA TYR A 60 5.66 14.61 -30.03
C TYR A 60 7.14 14.30 -30.28
N VAL A 61 7.52 13.92 -31.50
CA VAL A 61 8.90 13.65 -31.87
C VAL A 61 9.77 14.91 -31.71
N LEU A 62 9.31 16.06 -32.25
CA LEU A 62 10.05 17.30 -32.11
C LEU A 62 10.09 17.83 -30.67
N ALA A 63 9.02 17.63 -29.89
CA ALA A 63 9.02 17.95 -28.46
C ALA A 63 10.01 17.08 -27.68
N ALA A 64 10.17 15.79 -28.04
CA ALA A 64 11.19 14.93 -27.49
C ALA A 64 12.60 15.40 -27.85
N GLU A 65 12.83 15.81 -29.10
CA GLU A 65 14.13 16.39 -29.55
C GLU A 65 14.47 17.66 -28.76
N CYS A 66 13.49 18.51 -28.43
CA CYS A 66 13.70 19.67 -27.55
C CYS A 66 14.23 19.24 -26.17
N SER A 67 13.58 18.24 -25.55
CA SER A 67 14.02 17.70 -24.25
C SER A 67 15.39 17.06 -24.33
N GLN A 68 15.67 16.33 -25.40
CA GLN A 68 16.99 15.75 -25.62
C GLN A 68 18.08 16.82 -25.67
N LYS A 69 17.87 17.93 -26.38
CA LYS A 69 18.83 19.03 -26.42
C LYS A 69 19.04 19.70 -25.06
N LEU A 70 17.96 19.87 -24.29
CA LEU A 70 18.05 20.40 -22.93
C LEU A 70 18.82 19.47 -22.00
N TYR A 71 18.57 18.17 -22.09
CA TYR A 71 19.33 17.14 -21.39
C TYR A 71 20.81 17.16 -21.78
N GLU A 72 21.15 17.14 -23.08
CA GLU A 72 22.51 17.19 -23.59
C GLU A 72 23.30 18.40 -23.05
N ALA A 73 22.63 19.55 -22.94
CA ALA A 73 23.25 20.75 -22.36
C ALA A 73 23.61 20.60 -20.88
N GLN A 74 22.76 19.95 -20.09
CA GLN A 74 23.07 19.64 -18.69
C GLN A 74 24.15 18.55 -18.57
N ASN A 75 24.11 17.52 -19.42
CA ASN A 75 25.11 16.46 -19.46
C ASN A 75 26.51 16.98 -19.81
N LEU A 76 26.59 17.95 -20.72
CA LEU A 76 27.85 18.61 -21.05
C LEU A 76 28.46 19.32 -19.82
N LYS A 77 27.64 20.06 -19.06
CA LYS A 77 28.07 20.69 -17.80
C LYS A 77 28.57 19.66 -16.79
N LEU A 78 27.86 18.54 -16.64
CA LEU A 78 28.26 17.42 -15.78
C LEU A 78 29.64 16.87 -16.20
N TYR A 79 29.83 16.61 -17.49
CA TYR A 79 31.10 16.13 -18.05
C TYR A 79 32.25 17.09 -17.79
N LEU A 80 32.00 18.40 -17.95
CA LEU A 80 32.97 19.47 -17.70
C LEU A 80 33.16 19.79 -16.20
N LYS A 81 32.52 19.02 -15.29
CA LYS A 81 32.55 19.24 -13.84
C LYS A 81 32.04 20.63 -13.42
N GLN A 82 31.16 21.20 -14.19
CA GLN A 82 30.48 22.47 -13.91
C GLN A 82 29.20 22.23 -13.10
N LYS A 83 28.72 23.29 -12.44
CA LYS A 83 27.40 23.24 -11.76
C LYS A 83 26.30 23.05 -12.79
N TYR A 84 25.49 22.00 -12.62
CA TYR A 84 24.34 21.68 -13.46
C TYR A 84 23.08 21.51 -12.62
N ASP A 85 21.93 21.63 -13.25
CA ASP A 85 20.65 21.38 -12.62
C ASP A 85 20.29 19.90 -12.74
N THR A 86 20.43 19.16 -11.62
CA THR A 86 20.16 17.72 -11.56
C THR A 86 18.69 17.40 -11.79
N ALA A 87 17.76 18.25 -11.31
CA ALA A 87 16.34 18.04 -11.52
C ALA A 87 15.98 18.22 -13.00
N ALA A 88 16.45 19.30 -13.63
CA ALA A 88 16.27 19.55 -15.07
C ALA A 88 16.94 18.46 -15.92
N PHE A 89 18.11 17.95 -15.50
CA PHE A 89 18.79 16.83 -16.16
C PHE A 89 17.89 15.59 -16.23
N TYR A 90 17.38 15.13 -15.11
CA TYR A 90 16.52 13.95 -15.08
C TYR A 90 15.14 14.19 -15.70
N SER A 91 14.50 15.35 -15.46
CA SER A 91 13.18 15.61 -15.99
C SER A 91 13.16 15.61 -17.52
N ASN A 92 14.16 16.19 -18.16
CA ASN A 92 14.24 16.19 -19.62
C ASN A 92 14.45 14.76 -20.20
N ILE A 93 15.13 13.87 -19.47
CA ILE A 93 15.22 12.46 -19.88
C ILE A 93 13.83 11.80 -19.82
N LEU A 94 13.13 11.90 -18.68
CA LEU A 94 11.81 11.31 -18.51
C LEU A 94 10.82 11.81 -19.57
N GLU A 95 10.85 13.13 -19.85
CA GLU A 95 10.01 13.73 -20.88
C GLU A 95 10.36 13.22 -22.29
N THR A 96 11.64 12.94 -22.57
CA THR A 96 12.06 12.37 -23.86
C THR A 96 11.47 10.98 -24.05
N PHE A 97 11.52 10.12 -23.00
CA PHE A 97 10.93 8.78 -23.04
C PHE A 97 9.44 8.85 -23.30
N ARG A 98 8.68 9.54 -22.45
CA ARG A 98 7.22 9.64 -22.53
C ARG A 98 6.72 10.16 -23.87
N ARG A 99 7.40 11.17 -24.41
CA ARG A 99 6.99 11.77 -25.68
C ARG A 99 7.22 10.82 -26.87
N LEU A 100 8.33 10.09 -26.91
CA LEU A 100 8.59 9.13 -27.96
C LEU A 100 7.71 7.88 -27.84
N GLU A 101 7.39 7.46 -26.63
CA GLU A 101 6.45 6.35 -26.40
C GLU A 101 5.01 6.73 -26.81
N ILE A 102 4.58 7.98 -26.52
CA ILE A 102 3.28 8.48 -27.00
C ILE A 102 3.29 8.56 -28.54
N ALA A 103 4.35 9.05 -29.17
CA ALA A 103 4.47 9.10 -30.63
C ALA A 103 4.36 7.68 -31.24
N ASP A 104 5.04 6.70 -30.65
CA ASP A 104 5.00 5.30 -31.08
C ASP A 104 3.59 4.71 -30.96
N SER A 105 2.92 4.94 -29.83
CA SER A 105 1.55 4.48 -29.61
C SER A 105 0.55 5.09 -30.60
N ILE A 106 0.74 6.36 -31.02
CA ILE A 106 -0.08 6.99 -32.05
C ILE A 106 0.21 6.36 -33.43
N GLU A 107 1.45 5.96 -33.73
CA GLU A 107 1.81 5.27 -34.97
C GLU A 107 1.20 3.86 -35.08
N GLU A 108 0.77 3.24 -33.99
CA GLU A 108 0.02 1.98 -34.01
C GLU A 108 -1.43 2.14 -34.51
N TRP A 109 -1.96 3.36 -34.53
CA TRP A 109 -3.28 3.59 -35.10
C TRP A 109 -3.22 3.51 -36.65
N PRO A 110 -4.24 2.96 -37.33
CA PRO A 110 -4.25 2.94 -38.78
C PRO A 110 -4.36 4.38 -39.34
N ASP A 111 -3.72 4.59 -40.49
CA ASP A 111 -3.90 5.82 -41.29
C ASP A 111 -5.29 5.83 -41.98
N GLU A 112 -5.61 6.92 -42.69
CA GLU A 112 -6.87 7.06 -43.45
C GLU A 112 -7.10 5.94 -44.47
N LYS A 113 -6.05 5.20 -44.83
CA LYS A 113 -6.09 4.05 -45.78
C LYS A 113 -6.06 2.70 -45.04
N GLY A 114 -6.23 2.70 -43.71
CA GLY A 114 -6.20 1.52 -42.85
C GLY A 114 -4.81 0.89 -42.65
N ARG A 115 -3.72 1.59 -42.95
CA ARG A 115 -2.34 1.06 -42.84
C ARG A 115 -1.66 1.52 -41.57
N VAL A 116 -0.99 0.61 -40.89
CA VAL A 116 -0.13 0.90 -39.73
C VAL A 116 1.32 1.02 -40.23
N ARG A 117 1.98 2.11 -39.87
CA ARG A 117 3.38 2.35 -40.22
C ARG A 117 4.12 2.89 -38.98
N MET A 118 5.11 2.13 -38.52
CA MET A 118 5.97 2.47 -37.37
C MET A 118 7.25 3.15 -37.87
N ALA A 119 7.13 4.35 -38.42
CA ALA A 119 8.24 5.04 -39.10
C ALA A 119 9.33 5.50 -38.12
N ASN A 120 8.96 5.83 -36.87
CA ASN A 120 9.85 6.39 -35.87
C ASN A 120 10.35 5.35 -34.85
N ARG A 121 9.77 4.17 -34.72
CA ARG A 121 10.08 3.19 -33.67
C ARG A 121 11.57 2.87 -33.54
N ARG A 122 12.23 2.56 -34.65
CA ARG A 122 13.69 2.26 -34.65
C ARG A 122 14.51 3.47 -34.21
N ARG A 123 14.18 4.67 -34.72
CA ARG A 123 14.87 5.91 -34.33
C ARG A 123 14.63 6.22 -32.84
N SER A 124 13.42 6.07 -32.35
CA SER A 124 13.07 6.27 -30.95
C SER A 124 13.88 5.33 -30.06
N HIS A 125 13.99 4.04 -30.42
CA HIS A 125 14.84 3.09 -29.71
C HIS A 125 16.29 3.58 -29.64
N ASP A 126 16.88 3.94 -30.77
CA ASP A 126 18.30 4.33 -30.85
C ASP A 126 18.58 5.62 -30.06
N ILE A 127 17.57 6.48 -29.87
CA ILE A 127 17.64 7.67 -28.98
C ILE A 127 17.51 7.26 -27.52
N LEU A 128 16.55 6.41 -27.15
CA LEU A 128 16.16 6.14 -25.78
C LEU A 128 17.07 5.13 -25.06
N MET A 129 17.47 4.08 -25.74
CA MET A 129 18.19 2.96 -25.13
C MET A 129 19.48 3.40 -24.40
N PRO A 130 20.34 4.29 -24.93
CA PRO A 130 21.54 4.76 -24.24
C PRO A 130 21.25 5.51 -22.92
N PHE A 131 20.06 6.08 -22.78
CA PHE A 131 19.67 6.90 -21.61
C PHE A 131 18.78 6.18 -20.61
N ARG A 132 18.38 4.94 -20.89
CA ARG A 132 17.47 4.18 -20.05
C ARG A 132 17.96 4.03 -18.61
N SER A 133 19.26 3.82 -18.40
CA SER A 133 19.87 3.76 -17.06
C SER A 133 19.67 5.05 -16.24
N ASN A 134 19.49 6.19 -16.90
CA ASN A 134 19.28 7.47 -16.22
C ASN A 134 17.87 7.59 -15.62
N LEU A 135 16.88 6.85 -16.13
CA LEU A 135 15.58 6.74 -15.47
C LEU A 135 15.75 6.09 -14.09
N LEU A 136 16.44 4.95 -14.02
CA LEU A 136 16.74 4.29 -12.75
C LEU A 136 17.51 5.19 -11.79
N ASN A 137 18.52 5.90 -12.31
CA ASN A 137 19.35 6.82 -11.51
C ASN A 137 18.54 8.01 -11.00
N GLY A 138 17.67 8.58 -11.83
CA GLY A 138 16.74 9.64 -11.46
C GLY A 138 15.77 9.18 -10.37
N GLY A 139 15.16 8.01 -10.55
CA GLY A 139 14.29 7.42 -9.55
C GLY A 139 14.99 7.21 -8.20
N LYS A 140 16.19 6.66 -8.20
CA LYS A 140 17.01 6.51 -6.98
C LYS A 140 17.40 7.85 -6.36
N TRP A 141 17.66 8.87 -7.17
CA TRP A 141 18.01 10.21 -6.68
C TRP A 141 16.85 10.87 -5.95
N TYR A 142 15.63 10.82 -6.51
CA TYR A 142 14.42 11.31 -5.86
C TYR A 142 14.03 10.48 -4.63
N PHE A 143 14.21 9.16 -4.70
CA PHE A 143 13.95 8.25 -3.59
C PHE A 143 14.80 8.60 -2.35
N ARG A 144 16.10 8.87 -2.54
CA ARG A 144 17.01 9.32 -1.45
C ARG A 144 16.59 10.67 -0.86
N LYS A 145 15.90 11.50 -1.61
CA LYS A 145 15.36 12.79 -1.15
C LYS A 145 13.97 12.67 -0.51
N VAL A 146 13.45 11.45 -0.38
CA VAL A 146 12.10 11.19 0.13
C VAL A 146 10.99 11.84 -0.73
N GLN A 147 11.30 12.17 -1.98
CA GLN A 147 10.36 12.68 -2.97
C GLN A 147 9.73 11.49 -3.72
N MET A 148 8.79 10.80 -3.02
CA MET A 148 8.31 9.49 -3.45
C MET A 148 7.45 9.52 -4.71
N LYS A 149 6.69 10.57 -4.92
CA LYS A 149 5.88 10.73 -6.14
C LYS A 149 6.75 10.87 -7.39
N GLU A 150 7.79 11.68 -7.30
CA GLU A 150 8.78 11.85 -8.35
C GLU A 150 9.58 10.55 -8.53
N ALA A 151 10.07 9.95 -7.45
CA ALA A 151 10.80 8.69 -7.51
C ALA A 151 10.00 7.61 -8.25
N PHE A 152 8.71 7.48 -7.93
CA PHE A 152 7.80 6.55 -8.59
C PHE A 152 7.74 6.80 -10.09
N ALA A 153 7.60 8.06 -10.52
CA ALA A 153 7.47 8.40 -11.93
C ALA A 153 8.64 7.91 -12.80
N TYR A 154 9.86 7.97 -12.27
CA TYR A 154 11.05 7.48 -12.98
C TYR A 154 11.24 5.96 -12.89
N LEU A 155 10.99 5.39 -11.71
CA LEU A 155 11.13 3.95 -11.50
C LEU A 155 10.10 3.16 -12.29
N ASP A 156 8.86 3.64 -12.29
CA ASP A 156 7.75 3.05 -13.04
C ASP A 156 8.01 3.14 -14.55
N GLU A 157 8.51 4.29 -15.05
CA GLU A 157 8.91 4.45 -16.44
C GLU A 157 10.03 3.47 -16.82
N TYR A 158 11.04 3.31 -15.97
CA TYR A 158 12.12 2.35 -16.20
C TYR A 158 11.61 0.91 -16.29
N VAL A 159 10.62 0.55 -15.46
CA VAL A 159 10.02 -0.79 -15.44
C VAL A 159 9.09 -1.00 -16.62
N SER A 160 8.22 -0.03 -16.94
CA SER A 160 7.25 -0.13 -18.03
C SER A 160 7.91 -0.25 -19.40
N ASN A 161 9.08 0.36 -19.59
CA ASN A 161 9.87 0.20 -20.81
C ASN A 161 10.18 -1.27 -21.13
N GLY A 162 10.24 -2.14 -20.13
CA GLY A 162 10.53 -3.56 -20.31
C GLY A 162 9.54 -4.31 -21.18
N SER A 163 8.33 -3.80 -21.30
CA SER A 163 7.25 -4.36 -22.13
C SER A 163 6.81 -3.42 -23.26
N HIS A 164 7.47 -2.25 -23.43
CA HIS A 164 7.11 -1.31 -24.46
C HIS A 164 7.65 -1.76 -25.83
N PRO A 165 6.85 -1.73 -26.93
CA PRO A 165 7.23 -2.21 -28.25
C PRO A 165 8.50 -1.60 -28.84
N ILE A 166 8.86 -0.37 -28.46
CA ILE A 166 10.14 0.26 -28.84
C ILE A 166 11.35 -0.61 -28.43
N PHE A 167 11.25 -1.38 -27.32
CA PHE A 167 12.34 -2.16 -26.74
C PHE A 167 12.18 -3.67 -26.93
N ASP A 168 11.23 -4.15 -27.73
CA ASP A 168 10.95 -5.58 -27.91
C ASP A 168 12.18 -6.40 -28.30
N ARG A 169 13.06 -5.83 -29.13
CA ARG A 169 14.29 -6.51 -29.58
C ARG A 169 15.28 -6.80 -28.46
N ASP A 170 15.24 -6.02 -27.37
CA ASP A 170 16.20 -6.11 -26.26
C ASP A 170 15.77 -7.14 -25.22
N LYS A 171 14.50 -7.58 -25.23
CA LYS A 171 13.92 -8.55 -24.30
C LYS A 171 14.19 -8.17 -22.83
N LEU A 172 14.02 -6.88 -22.51
CA LEU A 172 14.43 -6.28 -21.22
C LEU A 172 13.87 -7.01 -19.98
N LEU A 173 12.64 -7.55 -20.08
CA LEU A 173 12.06 -8.35 -18.98
C LEU A 173 12.89 -9.60 -18.64
N GLN A 174 13.73 -10.06 -19.56
CA GLN A 174 14.56 -11.26 -19.41
C GLN A 174 16.05 -10.92 -19.22
N THR A 175 16.51 -9.83 -19.81
CA THR A 175 17.93 -9.47 -19.89
C THR A 175 18.37 -8.45 -18.83
N ASP A 176 17.42 -7.59 -18.38
CA ASP A 176 17.75 -6.55 -17.42
C ASP A 176 17.55 -7.02 -15.97
N THR A 177 18.65 -7.44 -15.36
CA THR A 177 18.67 -7.94 -13.97
C THR A 177 18.35 -6.87 -12.90
N LEU A 178 18.35 -5.59 -13.26
CA LEU A 178 18.05 -4.49 -12.34
C LEU A 178 16.54 -4.21 -12.25
N MET A 179 15.75 -4.66 -13.23
CA MET A 179 14.31 -4.39 -13.28
C MET A 179 13.55 -4.87 -12.04
N PRO A 180 13.77 -6.08 -11.48
CA PRO A 180 13.08 -6.49 -10.26
C PRO A 180 13.35 -5.57 -9.08
N SER A 181 14.59 -5.13 -8.91
CA SER A 181 14.96 -4.19 -7.84
C SER A 181 14.37 -2.80 -8.08
N ALA A 182 14.30 -2.34 -9.33
CA ALA A 182 13.64 -1.09 -9.70
C ALA A 182 12.13 -1.16 -9.43
N ALA A 183 11.48 -2.27 -9.77
CA ALA A 183 10.07 -2.52 -9.47
C ALA A 183 9.79 -2.54 -7.95
N TYR A 184 10.69 -3.13 -7.15
CA TYR A 184 10.59 -3.07 -5.69
C TYR A 184 10.61 -1.62 -5.18
N LEU A 185 11.56 -0.81 -5.65
CA LEU A 185 11.62 0.61 -5.28
C LEU A 185 10.40 1.39 -5.79
N ALA A 186 9.87 1.04 -6.97
CA ALA A 186 8.63 1.62 -7.49
C ALA A 186 7.43 1.30 -6.61
N VAL A 187 7.29 0.05 -6.13
CA VAL A 187 6.23 -0.35 -5.19
C VAL A 187 6.33 0.42 -3.88
N VAL A 188 7.53 0.55 -3.30
CA VAL A 188 7.74 1.32 -2.07
C VAL A 188 7.37 2.79 -2.27
N ALA A 189 7.82 3.38 -3.37
CA ALA A 189 7.53 4.78 -3.71
C ALA A 189 6.02 5.01 -3.98
N ALA A 190 5.36 4.07 -4.68
CA ALA A 190 3.93 4.11 -4.95
C ALA A 190 3.11 4.01 -3.66
N ASN A 191 3.44 3.07 -2.76
CA ASN A 191 2.77 2.94 -1.47
C ASN A 191 2.94 4.22 -0.63
N ALA A 192 4.15 4.76 -0.54
CA ALA A 192 4.43 5.98 0.21
C ALA A 192 3.74 7.23 -0.37
N SER A 193 3.47 7.27 -1.68
CA SER A 193 2.76 8.36 -2.37
C SER A 193 1.26 8.09 -2.56
N GLN A 194 0.71 7.07 -1.90
CA GLN A 194 -0.72 6.68 -1.97
C GLN A 194 -1.20 6.43 -3.40
N ASN A 195 -0.41 5.70 -4.18
CA ASN A 195 -0.72 5.31 -5.55
C ASN A 195 -0.94 3.79 -5.65
N PRO A 196 -2.16 3.29 -5.36
CA PRO A 196 -2.45 1.86 -5.35
C PRO A 196 -2.29 1.21 -6.73
N GLU A 197 -2.59 1.92 -7.82
CA GLU A 197 -2.39 1.42 -9.19
C GLU A 197 -0.91 1.14 -9.47
N GLY A 198 -0.03 2.03 -9.01
CA GLY A 198 1.41 1.88 -9.15
C GLY A 198 1.94 0.67 -8.38
N VAL A 199 1.41 0.41 -7.18
CA VAL A 199 1.73 -0.80 -6.40
C VAL A 199 1.30 -2.04 -7.16
N ILE A 200 0.04 -2.13 -7.57
CA ILE A 200 -0.53 -3.31 -8.24
C ILE A 200 0.24 -3.63 -9.53
N ARG A 201 0.52 -2.62 -10.36
CA ARG A 201 1.23 -2.80 -11.63
C ARG A 201 2.63 -3.39 -11.45
N ASN A 202 3.36 -2.97 -10.42
CA ASN A 202 4.77 -3.33 -10.23
C ASN A 202 4.99 -4.54 -9.31
N ALA A 203 3.99 -4.96 -8.52
CA ALA A 203 4.16 -5.94 -7.44
C ALA A 203 4.71 -7.29 -7.93
N ASN A 204 4.20 -7.82 -9.05
CA ASN A 204 4.63 -9.12 -9.56
C ASN A 204 6.11 -9.14 -9.97
N LEU A 205 6.60 -8.07 -10.58
CA LEU A 205 8.01 -7.96 -10.93
C LEU A 205 8.86 -7.69 -9.69
N ALA A 206 8.36 -6.87 -8.77
CA ALA A 206 9.04 -6.56 -7.50
C ALA A 206 9.32 -7.81 -6.66
N LYS A 207 8.40 -8.79 -6.62
CA LYS A 207 8.60 -10.07 -5.93
C LYS A 207 9.79 -10.86 -6.46
N LYS A 208 10.17 -10.69 -7.72
CA LYS A 208 11.36 -11.35 -8.31
C LYS A 208 12.67 -10.79 -7.76
N ALA A 209 12.67 -9.65 -7.06
CA ALA A 209 13.84 -9.14 -6.37
C ALA A 209 14.29 -10.02 -5.18
N GLY A 210 13.41 -10.89 -4.68
CA GLY A 210 13.71 -11.89 -3.66
C GLY A 210 13.83 -11.36 -2.23
N GLN A 211 14.10 -10.08 -2.04
CA GLN A 211 14.25 -9.46 -0.72
C GLN A 211 12.95 -8.80 -0.27
N LYS A 212 12.56 -9.02 1.00
CA LYS A 212 11.38 -8.36 1.63
C LYS A 212 10.08 -8.54 0.84
N ASN A 213 9.89 -9.68 0.22
CA ASN A 213 8.68 -9.99 -0.57
C ASN A 213 7.40 -9.92 0.27
N HIS A 214 7.47 -10.19 1.59
CA HIS A 214 6.37 -10.00 2.53
C HIS A 214 5.85 -8.54 2.54
N LEU A 215 6.76 -7.53 2.46
CA LEU A 215 6.35 -6.13 2.39
C LEU A 215 5.67 -5.79 1.06
N VAL A 216 6.16 -6.36 -0.05
CA VAL A 216 5.50 -6.19 -1.36
C VAL A 216 4.09 -6.78 -1.32
N GLN A 217 3.93 -7.95 -0.70
CA GLN A 217 2.63 -8.59 -0.54
C GLN A 217 1.69 -7.77 0.37
N GLU A 218 2.22 -7.23 1.48
CA GLU A 218 1.48 -6.33 2.36
C GLU A 218 1.01 -5.07 1.63
N TYR A 219 1.89 -4.41 0.88
CA TYR A 219 1.53 -3.22 0.10
C TYR A 219 0.52 -3.54 -1.01
N LEU A 220 0.61 -4.72 -1.61
CA LEU A 220 -0.35 -5.18 -2.61
C LEU A 220 -1.75 -5.37 -1.98
N ALA A 221 -1.83 -6.04 -0.84
CA ALA A 221 -3.09 -6.18 -0.09
C ALA A 221 -3.66 -4.80 0.28
N LYS A 222 -2.83 -3.90 0.83
CA LYS A 222 -3.23 -2.53 1.15
C LYS A 222 -3.74 -1.76 -0.06
N ALA A 223 -3.10 -1.93 -1.22
CA ALA A 223 -3.52 -1.27 -2.46
C ALA A 223 -4.91 -1.74 -2.93
N TYR A 224 -5.21 -3.04 -2.87
CA TYR A 224 -6.54 -3.54 -3.17
C TYR A 224 -7.59 -3.08 -2.16
N PHE A 225 -7.24 -3.03 -0.87
CA PHE A 225 -8.12 -2.46 0.16
C PHE A 225 -8.48 -0.99 -0.13
N GLN A 226 -7.47 -0.16 -0.48
CA GLN A 226 -7.69 1.24 -0.85
C GLN A 226 -8.58 1.42 -2.09
N LYS A 227 -8.60 0.44 -2.99
CA LYS A 227 -9.46 0.43 -4.17
C LYS A 227 -10.86 -0.16 -3.91
N ASN A 228 -11.15 -0.56 -2.68
CA ASN A 228 -12.38 -1.30 -2.32
C ASN A 228 -12.55 -2.61 -3.12
N ASP A 229 -11.45 -3.20 -3.58
CA ASP A 229 -11.44 -4.48 -4.27
C ASP A 229 -11.26 -5.62 -3.25
N THR A 230 -12.35 -5.96 -2.57
CA THR A 230 -12.36 -6.94 -1.48
C THR A 230 -11.92 -8.33 -1.96
N ALA A 231 -12.25 -8.72 -3.19
CA ALA A 231 -11.91 -10.04 -3.72
C ALA A 231 -10.38 -10.21 -3.84
N HIS A 232 -9.70 -9.27 -4.49
CA HIS A 232 -8.25 -9.31 -4.63
C HIS A 232 -7.52 -9.00 -3.31
N TRP A 233 -8.11 -8.18 -2.45
CA TRP A 233 -7.60 -7.94 -1.10
C TRP A 233 -7.52 -9.23 -0.30
N LEU A 234 -8.64 -9.98 -0.18
CA LEU A 234 -8.68 -11.26 0.52
C LEU A 234 -7.72 -12.29 -0.11
N ALA A 235 -7.71 -12.40 -1.45
CA ALA A 235 -6.76 -13.27 -2.14
C ALA A 235 -5.31 -12.92 -1.76
N SER A 236 -4.97 -11.62 -1.72
CA SER A 236 -3.64 -11.15 -1.33
C SER A 236 -3.31 -11.47 0.13
N LEU A 237 -4.29 -11.41 1.05
CA LEU A 237 -4.09 -11.79 2.44
C LEU A 237 -3.86 -13.28 2.60
N TYR A 238 -4.63 -14.13 1.90
CA TYR A 238 -4.43 -15.59 1.92
C TYR A 238 -3.08 -16.00 1.34
N ASP A 239 -2.70 -15.43 0.21
CA ASP A 239 -1.36 -15.65 -0.36
C ASP A 239 -0.25 -15.21 0.61
N GLY A 240 -0.44 -14.06 1.25
CA GLY A 240 0.49 -13.55 2.25
C GLY A 240 0.61 -14.44 3.48
N LEU A 241 -0.49 -14.95 4.00
CA LEU A 241 -0.50 -15.87 5.13
C LEU A 241 0.18 -17.20 4.77
N ARG A 242 -0.08 -17.74 3.57
CA ARG A 242 0.54 -18.97 3.09
C ARG A 242 2.06 -18.84 2.93
N ASP A 243 2.50 -17.76 2.26
CA ASP A 243 3.89 -17.60 1.83
C ASP A 243 4.79 -16.96 2.90
N TYR A 244 4.18 -16.24 3.86
CA TYR A 244 4.87 -15.46 4.92
C TYR A 244 4.16 -15.62 6.26
N THR A 245 3.92 -16.86 6.68
CA THR A 245 3.12 -17.21 7.87
C THR A 245 3.57 -16.46 9.14
N SER A 246 4.88 -16.25 9.33
CA SER A 246 5.41 -15.49 10.48
C SER A 246 5.13 -13.99 10.44
N HIS A 247 4.60 -13.46 9.34
CA HIS A 247 4.27 -12.04 9.22
C HIS A 247 2.81 -11.80 9.63
N GLY A 248 2.60 -11.34 10.85
CA GLY A 248 1.29 -11.25 11.51
C GLY A 248 0.24 -10.39 10.79
N TYR A 249 0.65 -9.49 9.90
CA TYR A 249 -0.25 -8.60 9.17
C TYR A 249 -1.40 -9.36 8.48
N PHE A 250 -1.07 -10.40 7.72
CA PHE A 250 -2.07 -11.14 6.92
C PHE A 250 -3.07 -11.89 7.79
N PHE A 251 -2.57 -12.54 8.84
CA PHE A 251 -3.39 -13.26 9.80
C PHE A 251 -4.38 -12.32 10.51
N SER A 252 -3.88 -11.21 11.08
CA SER A 252 -4.72 -10.28 11.82
C SER A 252 -5.85 -9.72 10.95
N HIS A 253 -5.55 -9.28 9.72
CA HIS A 253 -6.58 -8.73 8.82
C HIS A 253 -7.61 -9.78 8.37
N LEU A 254 -7.22 -11.05 8.21
CA LEU A 254 -8.18 -12.12 7.92
C LEU A 254 -9.09 -12.41 9.10
N ILE A 255 -8.54 -12.50 10.32
CA ILE A 255 -9.33 -12.70 11.55
C ILE A 255 -10.31 -11.54 11.74
N ASP A 256 -9.84 -10.30 11.68
CA ASP A 256 -10.67 -9.11 11.83
C ASP A 256 -11.82 -9.10 10.80
N TYR A 257 -11.50 -9.33 9.52
CA TYR A 257 -12.51 -9.36 8.46
C TYR A 257 -13.62 -10.38 8.70
N TYR A 258 -13.27 -11.63 9.08
CA TYR A 258 -14.27 -12.65 9.31
C TYR A 258 -15.04 -12.49 10.63
N LEU A 259 -14.42 -11.88 11.65
CA LEU A 259 -15.12 -11.51 12.88
C LEU A 259 -16.13 -10.38 12.63
N ASP A 260 -15.77 -9.38 11.84
CA ASP A 260 -16.66 -8.28 11.44
C ASP A 260 -17.84 -8.80 10.58
N ALA A 261 -17.57 -9.75 9.71
CA ALA A 261 -18.58 -10.44 8.90
C ALA A 261 -19.41 -11.47 9.70
N GLN A 262 -19.13 -11.64 11.02
CA GLN A 262 -19.75 -12.65 11.89
C GLN A 262 -19.55 -14.11 11.43
N ASP A 263 -18.59 -14.35 10.53
CA ASP A 263 -18.19 -15.70 10.09
C ASP A 263 -17.12 -16.27 11.01
N THR A 264 -17.52 -16.51 12.26
CA THR A 264 -16.61 -17.04 13.29
C THR A 264 -16.13 -18.45 12.97
N LYS A 265 -16.86 -19.21 12.14
CA LYS A 265 -16.44 -20.53 11.70
C LYS A 265 -15.17 -20.42 10.83
N ARG A 266 -15.22 -19.57 9.82
CA ARG A 266 -14.08 -19.36 8.91
C ARG A 266 -12.89 -18.70 9.63
N ALA A 267 -13.15 -17.78 10.54
CA ALA A 267 -12.11 -17.19 11.39
C ALA A 267 -11.38 -18.28 12.22
N LEU A 268 -12.11 -19.24 12.78
CA LEU A 268 -11.52 -20.36 13.54
C LEU A 268 -10.70 -21.30 12.65
N GLU A 269 -11.20 -21.65 11.47
CA GLU A 269 -10.47 -22.47 10.48
C GLU A 269 -9.13 -21.82 10.11
N ILE A 270 -9.08 -20.48 9.93
CA ILE A 270 -7.84 -19.73 9.65
C ILE A 270 -6.89 -19.80 10.85
N ALA A 271 -7.40 -19.61 12.07
CA ALA A 271 -6.58 -19.65 13.27
C ALA A 271 -5.97 -21.04 13.47
N ASP A 272 -6.77 -22.10 13.36
CA ASP A 272 -6.33 -23.48 13.50
C ASP A 272 -5.32 -23.86 12.39
N SER A 273 -5.54 -23.40 11.15
CA SER A 273 -4.60 -23.59 10.04
C SER A 273 -3.26 -22.90 10.31
N ALA A 274 -3.28 -21.64 10.78
CA ALA A 274 -2.06 -20.90 11.09
C ALA A 274 -1.26 -21.54 12.24
N ILE A 275 -1.95 -22.01 13.28
CA ILE A 275 -1.35 -22.75 14.42
C ILE A 275 -0.71 -24.06 13.94
N SER A 276 -1.35 -24.78 13.01
CA SER A 276 -0.80 -26.04 12.48
C SER A 276 0.54 -25.87 11.76
N VAL A 277 0.81 -24.65 11.25
CA VAL A 277 2.07 -24.33 10.56
C VAL A 277 3.11 -23.74 11.51
N ALA A 278 2.69 -22.94 12.50
CA ALA A 278 3.59 -22.24 13.42
C ALA A 278 2.95 -22.09 14.81
N ASP A 279 2.92 -23.19 15.56
CA ASP A 279 2.31 -23.31 16.89
C ASP A 279 2.99 -22.47 17.98
N THR A 280 4.23 -22.04 17.75
CA THR A 280 4.99 -21.18 18.67
C THR A 280 4.69 -19.68 18.52
N MET A 281 3.80 -19.30 17.58
CA MET A 281 3.44 -17.90 17.36
C MET A 281 2.29 -17.46 18.29
N PRO A 282 2.56 -16.58 19.29
CA PRO A 282 1.53 -16.15 20.25
C PRO A 282 0.30 -15.53 19.59
N LEU A 283 0.52 -14.79 18.49
CA LEU A 283 -0.52 -14.11 17.74
C LEU A 283 -1.63 -15.06 17.26
N PHE A 284 -1.28 -16.28 16.85
CA PHE A 284 -2.25 -17.24 16.32
C PHE A 284 -3.13 -17.82 17.42
N TRP A 285 -2.54 -18.12 18.57
CA TRP A 285 -3.27 -18.54 19.76
C TRP A 285 -4.17 -17.43 20.31
N TYR A 286 -3.66 -16.19 20.34
CA TYR A 286 -4.48 -15.03 20.67
C TYR A 286 -5.68 -14.89 19.73
N GLY A 287 -5.45 -14.92 18.40
CA GLY A 287 -6.54 -14.86 17.41
C GLY A 287 -7.57 -15.98 17.61
N ARG A 288 -7.10 -17.20 17.88
CA ARG A 288 -7.98 -18.34 18.22
C ARG A 288 -8.83 -18.05 19.46
N SER A 289 -8.22 -17.54 20.53
CA SER A 289 -8.94 -17.22 21.77
C SER A 289 -10.03 -16.17 21.54
N LEU A 290 -9.75 -15.14 20.72
CA LEU A 290 -10.69 -14.10 20.37
C LEU A 290 -11.93 -14.66 19.62
N VAL A 291 -11.70 -15.56 18.66
CA VAL A 291 -12.78 -16.19 17.90
C VAL A 291 -13.62 -17.09 18.81
N LEU A 292 -12.98 -17.87 19.68
CA LEU A 292 -13.68 -18.78 20.62
C LEU A 292 -14.52 -18.00 21.63
N LEU A 293 -14.03 -16.87 22.14
CA LEU A 293 -14.83 -15.96 22.97
C LEU A 293 -16.08 -15.45 22.24
N LYS A 294 -15.96 -15.07 20.97
CA LYS A 294 -17.10 -14.65 20.15
C LYS A 294 -18.11 -15.76 19.94
N GLN A 295 -17.69 -17.02 19.97
CA GLN A 295 -18.55 -18.20 19.90
C GLN A 295 -19.14 -18.62 21.26
N GLY A 296 -18.76 -17.99 22.38
CA GLY A 296 -19.15 -18.42 23.74
C GLY A 296 -18.49 -19.72 24.19
N ARG A 297 -17.40 -20.16 23.55
CA ARG A 297 -16.62 -21.36 23.86
C ARG A 297 -15.51 -21.03 24.87
N ASP A 298 -15.94 -20.54 26.04
CA ASP A 298 -15.04 -19.91 27.02
C ASP A 298 -13.94 -20.85 27.55
N ARG A 299 -14.21 -22.16 27.75
CA ARG A 299 -13.16 -23.13 28.18
C ARG A 299 -12.05 -23.23 27.16
N GLU A 300 -12.41 -23.40 25.89
CA GLU A 300 -11.42 -23.51 24.83
C GLU A 300 -10.70 -22.16 24.58
N ALA A 301 -11.37 -21.05 24.85
CA ALA A 301 -10.74 -19.74 24.82
C ALA A 301 -9.65 -19.59 25.90
N ILE A 302 -9.88 -20.11 27.12
CA ILE A 302 -8.89 -20.15 28.19
C ILE A 302 -7.68 -20.97 27.77
N ASP A 303 -7.88 -22.18 27.22
CA ASP A 303 -6.81 -23.06 26.75
C ASP A 303 -5.96 -22.39 25.65
N ALA A 304 -6.62 -21.68 24.72
CA ALA A 304 -5.92 -20.90 23.69
C ALA A 304 -5.13 -19.72 24.27
N CYS A 305 -5.70 -19.01 25.27
CA CYS A 305 -4.96 -17.97 25.99
C CYS A 305 -3.73 -18.53 26.72
N ASP A 306 -3.85 -19.69 27.36
CA ASP A 306 -2.73 -20.35 28.03
C ASP A 306 -1.61 -20.71 27.06
N SER A 307 -1.97 -21.21 25.87
CA SER A 307 -1.01 -21.47 24.80
C SER A 307 -0.33 -20.18 24.30
N CYS A 308 -1.07 -19.06 24.16
CA CYS A 308 -0.49 -17.76 23.84
C CYS A 308 0.50 -17.30 24.92
N LEU A 309 0.08 -17.37 26.19
CA LEU A 309 0.85 -16.92 27.34
C LEU A 309 2.09 -17.78 27.64
N LEU A 310 2.12 -19.02 27.16
CA LEU A 310 3.32 -19.87 27.21
C LEU A 310 4.49 -19.23 26.45
N TYR A 311 4.22 -18.61 25.31
CA TYR A 311 5.23 -17.98 24.44
C TYR A 311 5.36 -16.48 24.67
N ALA A 312 4.31 -15.83 25.18
CA ALA A 312 4.27 -14.40 25.48
C ALA A 312 3.58 -14.15 26.83
N PRO A 313 4.27 -14.33 27.98
CA PRO A 313 3.66 -14.29 29.32
C PRO A 313 2.97 -12.94 29.66
N ASP A 314 3.41 -11.84 29.04
CA ASP A 314 2.89 -10.51 29.23
C ASP A 314 2.02 -10.01 28.08
N HIS A 315 1.44 -10.91 27.27
CA HIS A 315 0.51 -10.55 26.20
C HIS A 315 -0.81 -10.06 26.83
N VAL A 316 -0.96 -8.74 26.91
CA VAL A 316 -2.05 -8.10 27.66
C VAL A 316 -3.43 -8.52 27.18
N ASP A 317 -3.64 -8.61 25.86
CA ASP A 317 -4.93 -9.00 25.28
C ASP A 317 -5.28 -10.46 25.57
N ALA A 318 -4.29 -11.36 25.58
CA ALA A 318 -4.51 -12.75 25.94
C ALA A 318 -4.83 -12.92 27.44
N LEU A 319 -4.15 -12.16 28.31
CA LEU A 319 -4.48 -12.08 29.73
C LEU A 319 -5.90 -11.57 29.96
N TYR A 320 -6.28 -10.53 29.26
CA TYR A 320 -7.62 -9.96 29.33
C TYR A 320 -8.67 -10.99 28.85
N ASN A 321 -8.47 -11.60 27.70
CA ASN A 321 -9.37 -12.62 27.14
C ASN A 321 -9.52 -13.83 28.12
N LYS A 322 -8.42 -14.28 28.72
CA LYS A 322 -8.46 -15.36 29.72
C LYS A 322 -9.30 -14.98 30.94
N GLY A 323 -9.13 -13.75 31.44
CA GLY A 323 -9.92 -13.23 32.53
C GLY A 323 -11.41 -13.13 32.21
N ILE A 324 -11.74 -12.62 31.03
CA ILE A 324 -13.14 -12.50 30.56
C ILE A 324 -13.77 -13.90 30.36
N ALA A 325 -13.09 -14.83 29.69
CA ALA A 325 -13.59 -16.19 29.51
C ALA A 325 -13.87 -16.89 30.86
N SER A 326 -12.96 -16.69 31.83
CA SER A 326 -13.14 -17.25 33.19
C SER A 326 -14.34 -16.64 33.91
N LEU A 327 -14.56 -15.32 33.76
CA LEU A 327 -15.73 -14.62 34.30
C LEU A 327 -17.03 -15.09 33.65
N ASN A 328 -17.05 -15.26 32.32
CA ASN A 328 -18.23 -15.78 31.61
C ASN A 328 -18.63 -17.16 32.15
N LEU A 329 -17.66 -18.05 32.30
CA LEU A 329 -17.91 -19.35 32.91
C LEU A 329 -18.44 -19.23 34.36
N ALA A 330 -17.86 -18.34 35.16
CA ALA A 330 -18.32 -18.13 36.53
C ALA A 330 -19.79 -17.66 36.59
N VAL A 331 -20.18 -16.78 35.66
CA VAL A 331 -21.60 -16.33 35.52
C VAL A 331 -22.50 -17.50 35.16
N ILE A 332 -22.15 -18.27 34.12
CA ILE A 332 -22.93 -19.44 33.66
C ILE A 332 -23.12 -20.46 34.79
N TYR A 333 -22.04 -20.77 35.52
CA TYR A 333 -22.12 -21.67 36.66
C TYR A 333 -22.95 -21.10 37.81
N THR A 334 -22.91 -19.80 38.06
CA THR A 334 -23.71 -19.13 39.07
C THR A 334 -25.22 -19.22 38.75
N GLU A 335 -25.60 -19.04 37.50
CA GLU A 335 -27.00 -19.12 37.04
C GLU A 335 -27.57 -20.54 37.13
N GLN A 336 -26.71 -21.56 37.01
CA GLN A 336 -27.06 -22.97 37.04
C GLN A 336 -26.93 -23.59 38.44
N ALA A 337 -26.33 -22.89 39.39
CA ALA A 337 -26.00 -23.39 40.71
C ALA A 337 -27.25 -23.77 41.51
N CYS A 338 -27.08 -24.80 42.35
CA CYS A 338 -28.08 -25.20 43.31
C CYS A 338 -28.35 -24.08 44.34
N THR A 339 -29.61 -23.75 44.60
CA THR A 339 -30.05 -22.72 45.57
C THR A 339 -30.34 -23.27 46.94
N ASP A 340 -30.50 -24.57 47.09
CA ASP A 340 -30.79 -25.24 48.38
C ASP A 340 -29.46 -25.47 49.15
N LEU A 341 -29.18 -24.64 50.15
CA LEU A 341 -28.00 -24.68 50.96
C LEU A 341 -27.84 -25.98 51.77
N THR A 342 -28.89 -26.75 51.93
CA THR A 342 -28.82 -28.05 52.60
C THR A 342 -28.34 -29.20 51.69
N ASN A 343 -28.36 -28.95 50.37
CA ASN A 343 -27.90 -29.91 49.38
C ASN A 343 -26.34 -29.89 49.24
N PRO A 344 -25.67 -31.04 49.38
CA PRO A 344 -24.23 -31.11 49.15
C PRO A 344 -23.75 -30.64 47.78
N GLN A 345 -24.64 -30.66 46.77
CA GLN A 345 -24.32 -30.11 45.44
C GLN A 345 -24.10 -28.62 45.49
N CYS A 346 -24.85 -27.88 46.28
CA CYS A 346 -24.72 -26.43 46.41
C CYS A 346 -23.33 -25.99 46.87
N ARG A 347 -22.74 -26.76 47.83
CA ARG A 347 -21.35 -26.48 48.24
C ARG A 347 -20.37 -26.72 47.11
N ARG A 348 -20.50 -27.83 46.34
CA ARG A 348 -19.64 -28.09 45.17
C ARG A 348 -19.75 -27.00 44.10
N ASP A 349 -20.97 -26.57 43.80
CA ASP A 349 -21.20 -25.48 42.84
C ASP A 349 -20.51 -24.18 43.27
N GLN A 350 -20.62 -23.82 44.56
CA GLN A 350 -19.93 -22.65 45.11
C GLN A 350 -18.39 -22.76 45.05
N GLU A 351 -17.84 -23.96 45.28
CA GLU A 351 -16.39 -24.19 45.15
C GLU A 351 -15.93 -24.01 43.69
N ILE A 352 -16.70 -24.53 42.72
CA ILE A 352 -16.41 -24.34 41.28
C ILE A 352 -16.48 -22.86 40.92
N ILE A 353 -17.55 -22.16 41.30
CA ILE A 353 -17.73 -20.73 41.01
C ILE A 353 -16.56 -19.94 41.57
N ARG A 354 -16.21 -20.18 42.85
CA ARG A 354 -15.06 -19.53 43.50
C ARG A 354 -13.74 -19.80 42.77
N SER A 355 -13.53 -21.04 42.30
CA SER A 355 -12.33 -21.39 41.53
C SER A 355 -12.24 -20.62 40.22
N LEU A 356 -13.36 -20.44 39.52
CA LEU A 356 -13.43 -19.66 38.26
C LEU A 356 -13.14 -18.18 38.49
N TYR A 357 -13.67 -17.56 39.55
CA TYR A 357 -13.31 -16.18 39.90
C TYR A 357 -11.83 -16.07 40.28
N ASN A 358 -11.24 -17.04 40.97
CA ASN A 358 -9.79 -17.06 41.25
C ASN A 358 -8.98 -17.22 39.96
N LEU A 359 -9.43 -18.02 38.99
CA LEU A 359 -8.81 -18.18 37.67
C LEU A 359 -8.82 -16.86 36.90
N ALA A 360 -9.89 -16.06 37.00
CA ALA A 360 -10.01 -14.73 36.37
C ALA A 360 -9.12 -13.69 37.06
N LYS A 361 -8.89 -13.81 38.37
CA LYS A 361 -8.22 -12.78 39.18
C LYS A 361 -6.79 -12.49 38.72
N LEU A 362 -5.95 -13.53 38.67
CA LEU A 362 -4.52 -13.36 38.34
C LEU A 362 -4.27 -12.70 37.01
N PRO A 363 -4.89 -13.15 35.87
CA PRO A 363 -4.69 -12.47 34.60
C PRO A 363 -5.20 -11.02 34.60
N MET A 364 -6.32 -10.72 35.26
CA MET A 364 -6.85 -9.35 35.35
C MET A 364 -5.98 -8.42 36.20
N GLU A 365 -5.43 -8.90 37.31
CA GLU A 365 -4.45 -8.16 38.12
C GLU A 365 -3.17 -7.88 37.30
N ARG A 366 -2.75 -8.86 36.45
CA ARG A 366 -1.62 -8.65 35.55
C ARG A 366 -1.91 -7.62 34.47
N VAL A 367 -3.13 -7.61 33.89
CA VAL A 367 -3.58 -6.53 32.97
C VAL A 367 -3.51 -5.17 33.65
N ARG A 368 -4.02 -5.04 34.89
CA ARG A 368 -3.91 -3.81 35.68
C ARG A 368 -2.47 -3.35 35.87
N ALA A 369 -1.58 -4.29 36.17
CA ALA A 369 -0.16 -3.98 36.39
C ALA A 369 0.55 -3.53 35.11
N LEU A 370 0.19 -4.10 33.95
CA LEU A 370 0.79 -3.78 32.65
C LEU A 370 0.18 -2.51 32.02
N GLU A 371 -1.11 -2.25 32.25
CA GLU A 371 -1.83 -1.08 31.72
C GLU A 371 -2.49 -0.26 32.85
N PRO A 372 -1.76 0.30 33.81
CA PRO A 372 -2.36 0.95 34.99
C PRO A 372 -3.27 2.13 34.64
N ASN A 373 -2.99 2.83 33.54
CA ASN A 373 -3.75 3.99 33.08
C ASN A 373 -5.02 3.64 32.29
N ASN A 374 -5.23 2.38 31.96
CA ASN A 374 -6.40 1.90 31.19
C ASN A 374 -7.44 1.27 32.12
N SER A 375 -7.86 2.03 33.16
CA SER A 375 -8.79 1.55 34.19
C SER A 375 -10.14 1.10 33.63
N GLY A 376 -10.64 1.71 32.57
CA GLY A 376 -11.87 1.29 31.93
C GLY A 376 -11.86 -0.16 31.42
N ARG A 377 -10.68 -0.72 31.18
CA ARG A 377 -10.51 -2.10 30.71
C ARG A 377 -10.51 -3.11 31.86
N TRP A 378 -9.75 -2.87 32.90
CA TRP A 378 -9.51 -3.85 33.95
C TRP A 378 -10.35 -3.63 35.23
N ALA A 379 -10.80 -2.40 35.52
CA ALA A 379 -11.52 -2.13 36.76
C ALA A 379 -12.91 -2.81 36.81
N PRO A 380 -13.77 -2.78 35.76
CA PRO A 380 -15.06 -3.45 35.81
C PRO A 380 -14.96 -4.98 36.03
N PRO A 381 -14.07 -5.73 35.35
CA PRO A 381 -13.87 -7.14 35.66
C PRO A 381 -13.35 -7.38 37.06
N LEU A 382 -12.36 -6.62 37.54
CA LEU A 382 -11.80 -6.76 38.89
C LEU A 382 -12.83 -6.44 39.98
N TYR A 383 -13.69 -5.45 39.78
CA TYR A 383 -14.80 -5.16 40.66
C TYR A 383 -15.66 -6.40 40.93
N ARG A 384 -16.09 -7.07 39.84
CA ARG A 384 -16.89 -8.30 39.95
C ARG A 384 -16.13 -9.44 40.63
N ILE A 385 -14.86 -9.62 40.30
CA ILE A 385 -13.99 -10.64 40.88
C ILE A 385 -13.86 -10.45 42.39
N TYR A 386 -13.49 -9.27 42.84
CA TYR A 386 -13.26 -8.97 44.27
C TYR A 386 -14.54 -9.04 45.08
N LEU A 387 -15.67 -8.60 44.52
CA LEU A 387 -16.98 -8.76 45.14
C LEU A 387 -17.29 -10.24 45.43
N HIS A 388 -17.18 -11.12 44.41
CA HIS A 388 -17.52 -12.54 44.55
C HIS A 388 -16.50 -13.33 45.40
N LEU A 389 -15.27 -12.89 45.48
CA LEU A 389 -14.24 -13.48 46.35
C LEU A 389 -14.25 -12.95 47.77
N ASN A 390 -15.13 -11.99 48.12
CA ASN A 390 -15.17 -11.27 49.40
C ASN A 390 -13.84 -10.58 49.77
N MET A 391 -13.21 -9.94 48.79
CA MET A 391 -11.96 -9.20 48.95
C MET A 391 -12.26 -7.71 49.20
N GLY A 392 -12.75 -7.39 50.40
CA GLY A 392 -13.31 -6.06 50.74
C GLY A 392 -12.37 -4.90 50.49
N LYS A 393 -11.09 -5.02 50.90
CA LYS A 393 -10.11 -3.96 50.71
C LYS A 393 -9.81 -3.65 49.23
N GLU A 394 -9.58 -4.68 48.43
CA GLU A 394 -9.34 -4.56 47.00
C GLU A 394 -10.60 -4.11 46.25
N PHE A 395 -11.76 -4.54 46.72
CA PHE A 395 -13.06 -4.10 46.20
C PHE A 395 -13.24 -2.60 46.42
N ASP A 396 -13.06 -2.09 47.63
CA ASP A 396 -13.19 -0.66 47.96
C ASP A 396 -12.26 0.22 47.12
N GLU A 397 -11.04 -0.26 46.84
CA GLU A 397 -10.08 0.43 45.99
C GLU A 397 -10.62 0.55 44.57
N ILE A 398 -11.13 -0.53 43.97
CA ILE A 398 -11.66 -0.53 42.61
C ILE A 398 -12.95 0.27 42.53
N ASP A 399 -13.82 0.17 43.52
CA ASP A 399 -15.07 0.92 43.60
C ASP A 399 -14.77 2.45 43.57
N SER A 400 -13.79 2.90 44.34
CA SER A 400 -13.33 4.28 44.31
C SER A 400 -12.83 4.73 42.94
N ILE A 401 -12.13 3.87 42.20
CA ILE A 401 -11.63 4.18 40.86
C ILE A 401 -12.81 4.31 39.85
N LEU A 402 -13.80 3.44 39.94
CA LEU A 402 -14.96 3.46 39.03
C LEU A 402 -15.90 4.66 39.28
N HIS A 403 -15.98 5.18 40.54
CA HIS A 403 -16.81 6.34 40.88
C HIS A 403 -16.10 7.68 40.68
N THR A 404 -14.78 7.68 40.43
CA THR A 404 -13.98 8.90 40.22
C THR A 404 -13.84 9.25 38.73
N GLN A 405 -14.32 8.40 37.83
CA GLN A 405 -14.37 8.60 36.38
C GLN A 405 -15.76 9.08 35.94
#